data_13b0f4855254bd858a1aa60e47538645
#
_entry.id   13b0f4855254bd858a1aa60e47538645
#
_cell.length_a   1.000
_cell.length_b   1.000
_cell.length_c   1.000
_cell.angle_alpha   90.00
_cell.angle_beta   90.00
_cell.angle_gamma   90.00
#
_symmetry.space_group_name_H-M   'P 1'
#
loop_
_entity.id
_entity.type
_entity.pdbx_description
1 polymer ?
#
loop_
_entity_poly.entity_id
_entity_poly.type
_entity_poly.pdbx_seq_one_letter_code
_entity_poly.pdbx_strand_id
1 'polypeptide(L)'
;VVTLNPKEKDTNPTYRDLFKAKYMVDAQITDSDLQDKFFQDFLNSVGKSDYRKDVKSKKVIGVSEYNAENQSSSLNILKARDVVEGIIDGGQYGVLRAYADVDNKNDKTALGTNKAVLDKFYICLCTPLNSAYGFLFIQSYTESSIQDPVKNFITDLLKWEDDFYAVRIEPFVPKKFVEKF
;
A
#
# COMPACT_ATOMS: atom_id res chain seq x y z
N VAL A 1 12.39 -1.44 -3.32
CA VAL A 1 12.87 -1.70 -1.93
C VAL A 1 12.27 -0.67 -1.02
N VAL A 2 11.81 -1.10 0.15
CA VAL A 2 11.32 -0.26 1.24
C VAL A 2 12.34 -0.32 2.36
N THR A 3 12.95 0.81 2.70
CA THR A 3 14.03 0.88 3.68
C THR A 3 13.61 1.75 4.86
N LEU A 4 13.80 1.23 6.07
CA LEU A 4 13.70 2.00 7.30
C LEU A 4 15.05 2.70 7.54
N ASN A 5 15.06 4.03 7.55
CA ASN A 5 16.26 4.80 7.85
C ASN A 5 16.13 5.42 9.25
N PRO A 6 17.04 5.10 10.18
CA PRO A 6 17.06 5.77 11.47
C PRO A 6 17.51 7.22 11.30
N LYS A 7 16.97 8.14 12.09
CA LYS A 7 17.48 9.51 12.19
C LYS A 7 18.81 9.55 12.94
N GLU A 8 18.99 8.69 13.92
CA GLU A 8 20.26 8.52 14.63
C GLU A 8 21.17 7.53 13.91
N LYS A 9 22.38 7.94 13.61
CA LYS A 9 23.33 7.19 12.75
C LYS A 9 23.78 5.82 13.27
N ASP A 10 23.56 5.53 14.55
CA ASP A 10 24.11 4.35 15.22
C ASP A 10 23.07 3.24 15.49
N THR A 11 21.83 3.38 15.01
CA THR A 11 20.77 2.38 15.17
C THR A 11 20.41 1.74 13.84
N ASN A 12 20.27 0.41 13.84
CA ASN A 12 19.73 -0.34 12.70
C ASN A 12 18.33 -0.85 13.05
N PRO A 13 17.26 0.01 12.95
CA PRO A 13 15.92 -0.39 13.31
C PRO A 13 15.41 -1.48 12.37
N THR A 14 14.72 -2.43 12.95
CA THR A 14 14.01 -3.48 12.21
C THR A 14 12.52 -3.17 12.11
N TYR A 15 11.80 -3.87 11.22
CA TYR A 15 10.32 -3.75 11.18
C TYR A 15 9.69 -4.18 12.51
N ARG A 16 10.29 -5.12 13.23
CA ARG A 16 9.86 -5.49 14.59
C ARG A 16 9.91 -4.31 15.54
N ASP A 17 11.02 -3.57 15.54
CA ASP A 17 11.21 -2.42 16.44
C ASP A 17 10.21 -1.31 16.09
N LEU A 18 10.03 -1.03 14.80
CA LEU A 18 9.04 -0.09 14.33
C LEU A 18 7.62 -0.47 14.77
N PHE A 19 7.21 -1.73 14.56
CA PHE A 19 5.85 -2.16 14.90
C PHE A 19 5.62 -2.19 16.41
N LYS A 20 6.62 -2.62 17.20
CA LYS A 20 6.53 -2.57 18.67
C LYS A 20 6.34 -1.14 19.17
N ALA A 21 7.13 -0.22 18.67
CA ALA A 21 7.02 1.20 19.04
C ALA A 21 5.67 1.79 18.61
N LYS A 22 5.29 1.57 17.34
CA LYS A 22 4.04 2.10 16.77
C LYS A 22 2.79 1.62 17.50
N TYR A 23 2.74 0.35 17.88
CA TYR A 23 1.57 -0.23 18.53
C TYR A 23 1.65 -0.23 20.05
N MET A 24 2.71 0.38 20.63
CA MET A 24 2.93 0.48 22.09
C MET A 24 2.72 -0.86 22.80
N VAL A 25 3.31 -1.92 22.26
CA VAL A 25 3.14 -3.27 22.76
C VAL A 25 4.31 -3.74 23.61
N ASP A 26 4.03 -4.62 24.56
CA ASP A 26 5.04 -5.19 25.44
C ASP A 26 6.13 -5.97 24.70
N ALA A 27 7.30 -6.06 25.31
CA ALA A 27 8.42 -6.84 24.79
C ALA A 27 8.08 -8.30 24.51
N GLN A 28 7.07 -8.85 25.21
CA GLN A 28 6.65 -10.25 25.14
C GLN A 28 5.61 -10.54 24.05
N ILE A 29 5.17 -9.54 23.27
CA ILE A 29 4.22 -9.77 22.17
C ILE A 29 4.77 -10.80 21.19
N THR A 30 3.93 -11.73 20.77
CA THR A 30 4.33 -12.71 19.76
C THR A 30 4.43 -12.03 18.37
N ASP A 31 5.26 -12.59 17.50
CA ASP A 31 5.37 -12.11 16.12
C ASP A 31 4.05 -12.18 15.37
N SER A 32 3.26 -13.25 15.64
CA SER A 32 1.94 -13.41 15.05
C SER A 32 0.98 -12.28 15.45
N ASP A 33 0.94 -11.92 16.73
CA ASP A 33 0.05 -10.84 17.22
C ASP A 33 0.51 -9.47 16.71
N LEU A 34 1.82 -9.27 16.57
CA LEU A 34 2.39 -8.05 16.03
C LEU A 34 2.02 -7.87 14.55
N GLN A 35 2.09 -8.96 13.79
CA GLN A 35 1.68 -8.98 12.39
C GLN A 35 0.18 -8.77 12.22
N ASP A 36 -0.66 -9.31 13.12
CA ASP A 36 -2.11 -9.06 13.09
C ASP A 36 -2.42 -7.58 13.32
N LYS A 37 -1.75 -6.94 14.27
CA LYS A 37 -1.89 -5.49 14.49
C LYS A 37 -1.49 -4.68 13.26
N PHE A 38 -0.36 -5.04 12.64
CA PHE A 38 0.09 -4.40 11.41
C PHE A 38 -0.91 -4.59 10.27
N PHE A 39 -1.44 -5.80 10.09
CA PHE A 39 -2.42 -6.07 9.04
C PHE A 39 -3.72 -5.29 9.24
N GLN A 40 -4.22 -5.21 10.47
CA GLN A 40 -5.40 -4.40 10.76
C GLN A 40 -5.18 -2.91 10.49
N ASP A 41 -4.01 -2.37 10.85
CA ASP A 41 -3.62 -1.00 10.53
C ASP A 41 -3.50 -0.78 9.02
N PHE A 42 -2.92 -1.74 8.31
CA PHE A 42 -2.83 -1.75 6.85
C PHE A 42 -4.22 -1.65 6.22
N LEU A 43 -5.16 -2.54 6.59
CA LEU A 43 -6.53 -2.55 6.07
C LEU A 43 -7.26 -1.23 6.35
N ASN A 44 -7.14 -0.72 7.56
CA ASN A 44 -7.78 0.55 7.94
C ASN A 44 -7.21 1.73 7.15
N SER A 45 -5.90 1.74 6.93
CA SER A 45 -5.17 2.86 6.31
C SER A 45 -5.27 2.87 4.78
N VAL A 46 -5.38 1.70 4.12
CA VAL A 46 -5.50 1.63 2.65
C VAL A 46 -6.89 2.00 2.15
N GLY A 47 -7.88 2.01 3.03
CA GLY A 47 -9.27 2.32 2.67
C GLY A 47 -10.14 1.06 2.63
N LYS A 48 -10.46 0.54 3.81
CA LYS A 48 -11.30 -0.65 3.97
C LYS A 48 -12.79 -0.33 3.78
N SER A 49 -13.23 0.85 4.21
CA SER A 49 -14.63 1.31 4.09
C SER A 49 -14.80 2.41 3.04
N ASP A 50 -13.78 3.26 2.90
CA ASP A 50 -13.79 4.39 1.98
C ASP A 50 -12.48 4.42 1.20
N TYR A 51 -12.49 4.94 -0.02
CA TYR A 51 -11.28 5.11 -0.80
C TYR A 51 -10.34 6.14 -0.17
N ARG A 52 -9.07 5.76 -0.01
CA ARG A 52 -8.00 6.69 0.33
C ARG A 52 -7.69 7.56 -0.88
N LYS A 53 -7.76 8.88 -0.71
CA LYS A 53 -7.49 9.85 -1.77
C LYS A 53 -6.04 10.34 -1.69
N ASP A 54 -5.35 10.28 -2.81
CA ASP A 54 -4.13 11.03 -3.05
C ASP A 54 -4.48 12.30 -3.83
N VAL A 55 -4.52 13.42 -3.12
CA VAL A 55 -4.94 14.71 -3.69
C VAL A 55 -3.95 15.21 -4.74
N LYS A 56 -2.66 14.93 -4.56
CA LYS A 56 -1.58 15.40 -5.45
C LYS A 56 -1.65 14.72 -6.82
N SER A 57 -1.82 13.43 -6.85
CA SER A 57 -1.94 12.66 -8.09
C SER A 57 -3.38 12.59 -8.64
N LYS A 58 -4.37 13.06 -7.88
CA LYS A 58 -5.80 12.89 -8.15
C LYS A 58 -6.18 11.43 -8.38
N LYS A 59 -5.66 10.56 -7.54
CA LYS A 59 -5.94 9.13 -7.57
C LYS A 59 -6.52 8.66 -6.25
N VAL A 60 -7.25 7.56 -6.33
CA VAL A 60 -7.78 6.84 -5.16
C VAL A 60 -7.24 5.43 -5.14
N ILE A 61 -7.12 4.87 -3.95
CA ILE A 61 -6.88 3.44 -3.72
C ILE A 61 -7.79 2.95 -2.61
N GLY A 62 -8.10 1.67 -2.58
CA GLY A 62 -8.89 1.05 -1.52
C GLY A 62 -8.87 -0.47 -1.62
N VAL A 63 -9.32 -1.14 -0.56
CA VAL A 63 -9.50 -2.60 -0.56
C VAL A 63 -10.57 -2.93 -1.59
N SER A 64 -10.29 -3.85 -2.52
CA SER A 64 -11.22 -4.19 -3.61
C SER A 64 -12.51 -4.82 -3.07
N GLU A 65 -12.38 -5.71 -2.09
CA GLU A 65 -13.51 -6.40 -1.46
C GLU A 65 -13.25 -6.49 0.06
N TYR A 66 -14.21 -6.05 0.85
CA TYR A 66 -14.18 -6.18 2.30
C TYR A 66 -15.56 -6.54 2.83
N ASN A 67 -15.65 -7.62 3.61
CA ASN A 67 -16.86 -8.02 4.31
C ASN A 67 -16.66 -7.82 5.83
N ALA A 68 -17.44 -6.91 6.40
CA ALA A 68 -17.34 -6.55 7.81
C ALA A 68 -17.86 -7.65 8.75
N GLU A 69 -18.80 -8.49 8.31
CA GLU A 69 -19.41 -9.52 9.14
C GLU A 69 -18.43 -10.66 9.48
N ASN A 70 -17.66 -11.10 8.49
CA ASN A 70 -16.68 -12.17 8.65
C ASN A 70 -15.23 -11.69 8.57
N GLN A 71 -15.01 -10.37 8.47
CA GLN A 71 -13.70 -9.73 8.33
C GLN A 71 -12.86 -10.24 7.16
N SER A 72 -13.49 -10.82 6.13
CA SER A 72 -12.78 -11.24 4.93
C SER A 72 -12.44 -10.05 4.03
N SER A 73 -11.36 -10.15 3.30
CA SER A 73 -10.82 -9.08 2.47
C SER A 73 -10.16 -9.66 1.22
N SER A 74 -10.08 -8.86 0.16
CA SER A 74 -9.25 -9.15 -1.01
C SER A 74 -7.74 -9.07 -0.72
N LEU A 75 -7.36 -8.67 0.50
CA LEU A 75 -6.01 -8.67 1.01
C LEU A 75 -5.84 -9.75 2.08
N ASN A 76 -4.68 -10.39 2.10
CA ASN A 76 -4.33 -11.44 3.03
C ASN A 76 -2.97 -11.15 3.68
N ILE A 77 -2.78 -11.69 4.90
CA ILE A 77 -1.47 -11.72 5.54
C ILE A 77 -0.91 -13.16 5.54
N LEU A 78 0.27 -13.32 4.99
CA LEU A 78 1.06 -14.56 5.03
C LEU A 78 2.09 -14.45 6.17
N LYS A 79 1.68 -14.74 7.40
CA LYS A 79 2.48 -14.52 8.62
C LYS A 79 3.83 -15.22 8.58
N ALA A 80 3.92 -16.44 8.06
CA ALA A 80 5.18 -17.18 7.95
C ALA A 80 6.21 -16.52 7.02
N ARG A 81 5.83 -15.50 6.26
CA ARG A 81 6.67 -14.79 5.28
C ARG A 81 6.72 -13.28 5.51
N ASP A 82 6.06 -12.78 6.55
CA ASP A 82 5.94 -11.34 6.81
C ASP A 82 5.37 -10.54 5.60
N VAL A 83 4.36 -11.10 4.91
CA VAL A 83 3.84 -10.57 3.65
C VAL A 83 2.37 -10.22 3.78
N VAL A 84 2.01 -9.01 3.34
CA VAL A 84 0.63 -8.61 3.03
C VAL A 84 0.49 -8.56 1.51
N GLU A 85 -0.48 -9.29 0.97
CA GLU A 85 -0.70 -9.34 -0.48
C GLU A 85 -2.18 -9.41 -0.85
N GLY A 86 -2.49 -9.07 -2.08
CA GLY A 86 -3.82 -9.23 -2.66
C GLY A 86 -4.20 -8.13 -3.62
N ILE A 87 -5.51 -7.91 -3.77
CA ILE A 87 -6.08 -7.01 -4.76
C ILE A 87 -6.59 -5.74 -4.09
N ILE A 88 -6.22 -4.61 -4.66
CA ILE A 88 -6.77 -3.29 -4.33
C ILE A 88 -7.38 -2.67 -5.58
N ASP A 89 -8.41 -1.87 -5.39
CA ASP A 89 -8.94 -0.99 -6.42
C ASP A 89 -8.11 0.29 -6.46
N GLY A 90 -7.95 0.83 -7.66
CA GLY A 90 -7.30 2.11 -7.84
C GLY A 90 -7.77 2.82 -9.09
N GLY A 91 -7.76 4.14 -9.08
CA GLY A 91 -8.21 4.89 -10.23
C GLY A 91 -8.06 6.40 -10.10
N GLN A 92 -8.30 7.08 -11.20
CA GLN A 92 -8.22 8.54 -11.28
C GLN A 92 -9.60 9.17 -11.06
N TYR A 93 -9.65 10.19 -10.23
CA TYR A 93 -10.82 11.03 -10.01
C TYR A 93 -10.53 12.49 -10.42
N GLY A 94 -11.56 13.36 -10.37
CA GLY A 94 -11.38 14.79 -10.65
C GLY A 94 -11.33 15.14 -12.14
N VAL A 95 -11.62 14.19 -13.02
CA VAL A 95 -11.67 14.39 -14.47
C VAL A 95 -13.11 14.13 -14.95
N LEU A 96 -13.63 15.04 -15.76
CA LEU A 96 -14.90 14.81 -16.46
C LEU A 96 -14.71 13.71 -17.49
N ARG A 97 -15.40 12.61 -17.30
CA ARG A 97 -15.41 11.47 -18.21
C ARG A 97 -16.84 11.09 -18.55
N ALA A 98 -17.02 10.35 -19.61
CA ALA A 98 -18.28 9.68 -19.93
C ALA A 98 -17.97 8.25 -20.33
N TYR A 99 -18.87 7.34 -20.02
CA TYR A 99 -18.90 6.03 -20.65
C TYR A 99 -20.05 5.99 -21.65
N ALA A 100 -19.87 5.25 -22.70
CA ALA A 100 -20.86 5.07 -23.75
C ALA A 100 -20.97 3.59 -24.09
N ASP A 101 -22.16 3.20 -24.53
CA ASP A 101 -22.33 1.91 -25.18
C ASP A 101 -21.59 1.93 -26.51
N VAL A 102 -20.77 0.90 -26.77
CA VAL A 102 -19.98 0.82 -28.00
C VAL A 102 -20.84 0.59 -29.24
N ASP A 103 -22.01 -0.02 -29.04
CA ASP A 103 -22.97 -0.32 -30.10
C ASP A 103 -24.04 0.80 -30.24
N ASN A 104 -24.15 1.70 -29.27
CA ASN A 104 -25.08 2.81 -29.27
C ASN A 104 -24.44 4.15 -28.91
N LYS A 105 -23.99 4.89 -29.89
CA LYS A 105 -23.31 6.19 -29.73
C LYS A 105 -24.14 7.23 -28.96
N ASN A 106 -25.43 7.09 -28.89
CA ASN A 106 -26.32 8.03 -28.20
C ASN A 106 -26.49 7.69 -26.71
N ASP A 107 -26.10 6.49 -26.29
CA ASP A 107 -26.17 6.09 -24.89
C ASP A 107 -24.84 6.47 -24.21
N LYS A 108 -24.80 7.71 -23.69
CA LYS A 108 -23.66 8.28 -22.97
C LYS A 108 -24.05 8.69 -21.56
N THR A 109 -23.32 8.23 -20.59
CA THR A 109 -23.48 8.65 -19.19
C THR A 109 -22.24 9.40 -18.73
N ALA A 110 -22.43 10.64 -18.27
CA ALA A 110 -21.36 11.45 -17.72
C ALA A 110 -20.97 10.97 -16.32
N LEU A 111 -19.67 10.85 -16.07
CA LEU A 111 -19.09 10.63 -14.74
C LEU A 111 -18.72 11.99 -14.14
N GLY A 112 -19.32 12.30 -12.98
CA GLY A 112 -18.98 13.51 -12.23
C GLY A 112 -17.53 13.48 -11.72
N THR A 113 -16.98 14.64 -11.42
CA THR A 113 -15.59 14.79 -10.94
C THR A 113 -15.31 14.12 -9.60
N ASN A 114 -16.36 13.80 -8.83
CA ASN A 114 -16.24 13.05 -7.57
C ASN A 114 -16.24 11.52 -7.73
N LYS A 115 -16.32 11.02 -8.97
CA LYS A 115 -16.29 9.60 -9.30
C LYS A 115 -14.96 9.24 -9.91
N ALA A 116 -14.51 7.99 -9.68
CA ALA A 116 -13.32 7.41 -10.28
C ALA A 116 -13.70 6.21 -11.15
N VAL A 117 -12.97 6.02 -12.24
CA VAL A 117 -12.93 4.74 -12.96
C VAL A 117 -11.87 3.91 -12.28
N LEU A 118 -12.23 2.72 -11.83
CA LEU A 118 -11.38 1.86 -11.01
C LEU A 118 -10.90 0.66 -11.82
N ASP A 119 -9.61 0.36 -11.65
CA ASP A 119 -8.98 -0.86 -12.09
C ASP A 119 -8.55 -1.68 -10.86
N LYS A 120 -8.39 -2.99 -11.03
CA LYS A 120 -7.89 -3.89 -9.99
C LYS A 120 -6.37 -4.06 -10.13
N PHE A 121 -5.65 -3.90 -9.03
CA PHE A 121 -4.19 -4.02 -8.98
C PHE A 121 -3.78 -5.02 -7.93
N TYR A 122 -2.86 -5.91 -8.27
CA TYR A 122 -2.19 -6.73 -7.28
C TYR A 122 -1.07 -5.93 -6.59
N ILE A 123 -1.04 -6.04 -5.26
CA ILE A 123 0.05 -5.53 -4.43
C ILE A 123 0.61 -6.65 -3.54
N CYS A 124 1.89 -6.54 -3.22
CA CYS A 124 2.55 -7.40 -2.26
C CYS A 124 3.58 -6.58 -1.49
N LEU A 125 3.41 -6.48 -0.17
CA LEU A 125 4.32 -5.82 0.73
C LEU A 125 4.94 -6.86 1.66
N CYS A 126 6.26 -7.02 1.58
CA CYS A 126 7.05 -7.86 2.47
C CYS A 126 7.80 -6.98 3.47
N THR A 127 7.58 -7.21 4.75
CA THR A 127 8.19 -6.46 5.87
C THR A 127 8.82 -7.43 6.87
N PRO A 128 9.97 -8.07 6.54
CA PRO A 128 10.59 -9.06 7.41
C PRO A 128 10.90 -8.47 8.78
N LEU A 129 10.34 -9.05 9.84
CA LEU A 129 10.41 -8.47 11.19
C LEU A 129 11.84 -8.23 11.68
N ASN A 130 12.79 -9.04 11.24
CA ASN A 130 14.20 -8.96 11.66
C ASN A 130 15.10 -8.17 10.67
N SER A 131 14.49 -7.34 9.81
CA SER A 131 15.22 -6.57 8.79
C SER A 131 14.78 -5.10 8.81
N ALA A 132 15.68 -4.21 8.38
CA ALA A 132 15.34 -2.83 8.03
C ALA A 132 14.88 -2.69 6.56
N TYR A 133 14.97 -3.77 5.78
CA TYR A 133 14.66 -3.79 4.36
C TYR A 133 13.43 -4.64 4.09
N GLY A 134 12.50 -4.08 3.34
CA GLY A 134 11.32 -4.76 2.82
C GLY A 134 11.20 -4.61 1.32
N PHE A 135 10.17 -5.23 0.76
CA PHE A 135 9.89 -5.17 -0.67
C PHE A 135 8.43 -4.83 -0.92
N LEU A 136 8.21 -3.92 -1.84
CA LEU A 136 6.88 -3.57 -2.33
C LEU A 136 6.81 -3.90 -3.81
N PHE A 137 5.88 -4.77 -4.16
CA PHE A 137 5.53 -5.08 -5.55
C PHE A 137 4.16 -4.48 -5.83
N ILE A 138 4.05 -3.81 -6.96
CA ILE A 138 2.81 -3.18 -7.42
C ILE A 138 2.63 -3.59 -8.87
N GLN A 139 1.51 -4.22 -9.18
CA GLN A 139 1.11 -4.45 -10.57
C GLN A 139 0.89 -3.09 -11.25
N SER A 140 1.29 -2.99 -12.49
CA SER A 140 1.14 -1.77 -13.28
C SER A 140 0.64 -2.14 -14.67
N TYR A 141 -0.27 -1.34 -15.19
CA TYR A 141 -0.74 -1.41 -16.56
C TYR A 141 -0.14 -0.25 -17.36
N THR A 142 -0.09 -0.40 -18.68
CA THR A 142 0.52 0.60 -19.57
C THR A 142 -0.17 1.97 -19.45
N GLU A 143 -1.49 1.97 -19.28
CA GLU A 143 -2.30 3.20 -19.26
C GLU A 143 -2.76 3.62 -17.86
N SER A 144 -2.60 2.74 -16.87
CA SER A 144 -3.06 2.98 -15.51
C SER A 144 -1.98 2.60 -14.50
N SER A 145 -1.65 3.52 -13.62
CA SER A 145 -0.65 3.30 -12.57
C SER A 145 -1.13 3.90 -11.26
N ILE A 146 -0.96 3.12 -10.19
CA ILE A 146 -1.24 3.54 -8.81
C ILE A 146 0.03 3.61 -7.96
N GLN A 147 1.21 3.66 -8.59
CA GLN A 147 2.49 3.65 -7.87
C GLN A 147 2.61 4.77 -6.84
N ASP A 148 2.28 6.01 -7.23
CA ASP A 148 2.43 7.16 -6.32
C ASP A 148 1.48 7.07 -5.12
N PRO A 149 0.14 6.87 -5.29
CA PRO A 149 -0.73 6.74 -4.13
C PRO A 149 -0.37 5.55 -3.24
N VAL A 150 0.09 4.43 -3.80
CA VAL A 150 0.53 3.28 -2.99
C VAL A 150 1.83 3.59 -2.25
N LYS A 151 2.83 4.22 -2.89
CA LYS A 151 4.06 4.65 -2.21
C LYS A 151 3.78 5.63 -1.08
N ASN A 152 2.94 6.63 -1.32
CA ASN A 152 2.54 7.59 -0.30
C ASN A 152 1.81 6.90 0.85
N PHE A 153 0.90 5.99 0.54
CA PHE A 153 0.21 5.18 1.52
C PHE A 153 1.18 4.36 2.40
N ILE A 154 2.12 3.62 1.79
CA ILE A 154 3.09 2.80 2.52
C ILE A 154 4.05 3.69 3.35
N THR A 155 4.44 4.84 2.82
CA THR A 155 5.27 5.80 3.57
C THR A 155 4.53 6.30 4.82
N ASP A 156 3.26 6.68 4.69
CA ASP A 156 2.44 7.12 5.82
C ASP A 156 2.18 5.99 6.82
N LEU A 157 1.91 4.78 6.33
CA LEU A 157 1.66 3.59 7.15
C LEU A 157 2.88 3.23 8.02
N LEU A 158 4.07 3.29 7.44
CA LEU A 158 5.32 2.92 8.12
C LEU A 158 5.96 4.10 8.87
N LYS A 159 5.45 5.31 8.70
CA LYS A 159 5.91 6.47 9.46
C LYS A 159 5.46 6.35 10.91
N TRP A 160 6.40 6.52 11.84
CA TRP A 160 6.13 6.60 13.26
C TRP A 160 6.86 7.81 13.84
N GLU A 161 6.12 8.72 14.44
CA GLU A 161 6.54 10.04 14.93
C GLU A 161 7.60 10.74 14.04
N ASP A 162 7.57 12.06 13.94
CA ASP A 162 8.42 12.80 12.98
C ASP A 162 9.92 12.57 13.15
N ASP A 163 10.32 11.91 14.24
CA ASP A 163 11.72 11.74 14.62
C ASP A 163 12.26 10.31 14.58
N PHE A 164 11.42 9.26 14.46
CA PHE A 164 11.89 7.90 14.69
C PHE A 164 12.36 7.18 13.42
N TYR A 165 11.59 7.18 12.31
CA TYR A 165 11.97 6.45 11.10
C TYR A 165 11.58 7.21 9.83
N ALA A 166 12.58 7.50 9.01
CA ALA A 166 12.34 7.88 7.63
C ALA A 166 12.17 6.62 6.77
N VAL A 167 11.09 6.54 6.03
CA VAL A 167 10.86 5.43 5.08
C VAL A 167 11.25 5.88 3.69
N ARG A 168 12.11 5.08 3.04
CA ARG A 168 12.54 5.33 1.67
C ARG A 168 12.06 4.19 0.76
N ILE A 169 11.38 4.52 -0.32
CA ILE A 169 10.90 3.56 -1.30
C ILE A 169 11.59 3.82 -2.62
N GLU A 170 12.47 2.91 -3.03
CA GLU A 170 13.25 3.03 -4.26
C GLU A 170 12.98 1.85 -5.20
N PRO A 171 13.11 2.06 -6.52
CA PRO A 171 13.08 0.97 -7.47
C PRO A 171 14.18 -0.06 -7.16
N PHE A 172 13.85 -1.33 -7.28
CA PHE A 172 14.85 -2.39 -7.22
C PHE A 172 15.45 -2.62 -8.61
N VAL A 173 16.74 -2.34 -8.74
CA VAL A 173 17.49 -2.63 -9.97
C VAL A 173 18.48 -3.75 -9.65
N PRO A 174 18.31 -4.97 -10.21
CA PRO A 174 19.27 -6.06 -10.01
C PRO A 174 20.67 -5.65 -10.49
N LYS A 175 21.72 -5.94 -9.72
CA LYS A 175 23.12 -5.59 -10.04
C LYS A 175 23.54 -6.03 -11.45
N LYS A 176 23.07 -7.20 -11.89
CA LYS A 176 23.32 -7.71 -13.25
C LYS A 176 22.81 -6.82 -14.39
N PHE A 177 21.85 -5.91 -14.12
CA PHE A 177 21.40 -4.94 -15.11
C PHE A 177 22.28 -3.68 -15.14
N VAL A 178 22.87 -3.31 -14.00
CA VAL A 178 23.74 -2.14 -13.90
C VAL A 178 25.11 -2.41 -14.53
N GLU A 179 25.57 -3.66 -14.52
CA GLU A 179 26.86 -4.07 -15.10
C GLU A 179 26.84 -4.23 -16.65
N LYS A 180 25.67 -4.11 -17.29
CA LYS A 180 25.52 -4.26 -18.74
C LYS A 180 25.42 -2.93 -19.51
N PHE A 181 25.41 -1.82 -18.82
CA PHE A 181 25.37 -0.47 -19.39
C PHE A 181 26.45 0.42 -18.75
#